data_b08b58e5fd0d8bdf49a830973f1e3075
#
_entry.id   b08b58e5fd0d8bdf49a830973f1e3075
#
_cell.length_a   1.000
_cell.length_b   1.000
_cell.length_c   1.000
_cell.angle_alpha   90.00
_cell.angle_beta   90.00
_cell.angle_gamma   90.00
#
_symmetry.space_group_name_H-M   'P 1'
#
loop_
_entity.id
_entity.type
_entity.pdbx_description
1 polymer ?
#
loop_
_entity_poly.entity_id
_entity_poly.type
_entity_poly.pdbx_seq_one_letter_code
_entity_poly.pdbx_strand_id
1 'polypeptide(L)'
;DTHAVRDAVVVGGGFIGLEMAENLHNAGIPVSIIEMAEQVMAPVDFSIASHVHRHLLDKGMSLYLRQGVERFERLNNRIAVYLSSDEKIEADMVLLSIGVRPVTDLAVKVGIDLGERGIKVNAFLETSAPDVYAVGDAIEFTHPLTGKPWLNYLAGPANRQGRIVADNMVFGNQTEYEGAIGTAIAKVFDLVVGTTGL
;
A
#
# COMPACT_ATOMS: atom_id res chain seq x y z
N ASP A 1 15.29 -6.31 -24.21
CA ASP A 1 14.84 -5.16 -25.00
C ASP A 1 15.68 -3.95 -24.62
N THR A 2 16.43 -3.40 -25.57
CA THR A 2 17.48 -2.40 -25.32
C THR A 2 16.97 -0.95 -25.42
N HIS A 3 15.70 -0.72 -25.18
CA HIS A 3 15.17 0.65 -25.18
C HIS A 3 15.33 1.21 -23.77
N ALA A 4 16.24 2.17 -23.62
CA ALA A 4 16.39 2.92 -22.39
C ALA A 4 15.06 3.65 -22.09
N VAL A 5 14.52 3.45 -20.89
CA VAL A 5 13.37 4.20 -20.39
C VAL A 5 13.81 5.65 -20.19
N ARG A 6 13.15 6.58 -20.88
CA ARG A 6 13.50 8.02 -20.86
C ARG A 6 12.68 8.79 -19.85
N ASP A 7 11.48 8.31 -19.54
CA ASP A 7 10.57 8.89 -18.57
C ASP A 7 9.58 7.83 -18.05
N ALA A 8 9.08 8.04 -16.85
CA ALA A 8 8.16 7.12 -16.19
C ALA A 8 6.99 7.86 -15.53
N VAL A 9 5.84 7.22 -15.52
CA VAL A 9 4.67 7.61 -14.74
C VAL A 9 4.46 6.61 -13.63
N VAL A 10 4.32 7.09 -12.39
CA VAL A 10 3.89 6.30 -11.23
C VAL A 10 2.48 6.71 -10.86
N VAL A 11 1.54 5.78 -10.95
CA VAL A 11 0.14 5.98 -10.57
C VAL A 11 -0.06 5.48 -9.14
N GLY A 12 -0.37 6.40 -8.24
CA GLY A 12 -0.52 6.19 -6.80
C GLY A 12 0.63 6.80 -6.00
N GLY A 13 0.31 7.74 -5.12
CA GLY A 13 1.22 8.48 -4.24
C GLY A 13 1.34 7.89 -2.83
N GLY A 14 1.02 6.60 -2.65
CA GLY A 14 1.25 5.87 -1.40
C GLY A 14 2.74 5.55 -1.17
N PHE A 15 3.06 4.88 -0.05
CA PHE A 15 4.45 4.54 0.31
C PHE A 15 5.19 3.81 -0.81
N ILE A 16 4.60 2.77 -1.39
CA ILE A 16 5.21 1.98 -2.48
C ILE A 16 5.45 2.85 -3.72
N GLY A 17 4.46 3.68 -4.09
CA GLY A 17 4.59 4.56 -5.25
C GLY A 17 5.73 5.57 -5.08
N LEU A 18 5.88 6.16 -3.90
CA LEU A 18 6.95 7.11 -3.60
C LEU A 18 8.33 6.45 -3.58
N GLU A 19 8.45 5.25 -2.99
CA GLU A 19 9.70 4.48 -3.00
C GLU A 19 10.11 4.10 -4.44
N MET A 20 9.16 3.70 -5.27
CA MET A 20 9.43 3.40 -6.68
C MET A 20 9.80 4.65 -7.47
N ALA A 21 9.10 5.76 -7.24
CA ALA A 21 9.41 7.04 -7.87
C ALA A 21 10.82 7.52 -7.52
N GLU A 22 11.22 7.43 -6.25
CA GLU A 22 12.59 7.75 -5.80
C GLU A 22 13.63 6.87 -6.49
N ASN A 23 13.41 5.55 -6.55
CA ASN A 23 14.36 4.63 -7.17
C ASN A 23 14.52 4.87 -8.68
N LEU A 24 13.41 5.14 -9.39
CA LEU A 24 13.45 5.50 -10.81
C LEU A 24 14.21 6.83 -11.02
N HIS A 25 13.93 7.82 -10.19
CA HIS A 25 14.63 9.11 -10.23
C HIS A 25 16.14 8.95 -9.99
N ASN A 26 16.53 8.16 -8.98
CA ASN A 26 17.93 7.88 -8.66
C ASN A 26 18.64 7.10 -9.78
N ALA A 27 17.88 6.35 -10.60
CA ALA A 27 18.38 5.73 -11.83
C ALA A 27 18.49 6.72 -13.02
N GLY A 28 18.20 8.01 -12.80
CA GLY A 28 18.27 9.06 -13.82
C GLY A 28 17.04 9.14 -14.72
N ILE A 29 15.93 8.53 -14.34
CA ILE A 29 14.67 8.53 -15.10
C ILE A 29 13.77 9.65 -14.55
N PRO A 30 13.36 10.65 -15.36
CA PRO A 30 12.34 11.61 -15.01
C PRO A 30 11.02 10.93 -14.64
N VAL A 31 10.41 11.35 -13.52
CA VAL A 31 9.20 10.71 -12.98
C VAL A 31 8.06 11.71 -12.83
N SER A 32 6.88 11.30 -13.28
CA SER A 32 5.61 11.96 -12.97
C SER A 32 4.80 11.08 -12.03
N ILE A 33 4.32 11.63 -10.91
CA ILE A 33 3.47 10.94 -9.95
C ILE A 33 2.03 11.44 -10.14
N ILE A 34 1.08 10.51 -10.28
CA ILE A 34 -0.35 10.80 -10.39
C ILE A 34 -1.03 10.23 -9.16
N GLU A 35 -1.76 11.07 -8.42
CA GLU A 35 -2.49 10.70 -7.23
C GLU A 35 -3.93 11.24 -7.28
N MET A 36 -4.90 10.35 -7.09
CA MET A 36 -6.31 10.68 -7.14
C MET A 36 -6.74 11.52 -5.92
N ALA A 37 -6.10 11.31 -4.77
CA ALA A 37 -6.33 12.10 -3.58
C ALA A 37 -5.71 13.51 -3.69
N GLU A 38 -6.03 14.35 -2.74
CA GLU A 38 -5.45 15.70 -2.64
C GLU A 38 -4.01 15.71 -2.14
N GLN A 39 -3.52 14.57 -1.68
CA GLN A 39 -2.17 14.44 -1.13
C GLN A 39 -1.56 13.06 -1.39
N VAL A 40 -0.25 13.00 -1.40
CA VAL A 40 0.49 11.73 -1.26
C VAL A 40 0.51 11.29 0.21
N MET A 41 0.86 10.01 0.48
CA MET A 41 0.97 9.47 1.84
C MET A 41 -0.32 9.68 2.65
N ALA A 42 -1.47 9.24 2.15
CA ALA A 42 -2.79 9.45 2.75
C ALA A 42 -2.88 9.25 4.29
N PRO A 43 -2.09 8.36 4.95
CA PRO A 43 -2.13 8.21 6.41
C PRO A 43 -1.55 9.38 7.22
N VAL A 44 -0.86 10.33 6.60
CA VAL A 44 -0.33 11.48 7.35
C VAL A 44 -1.22 12.71 7.17
N ASP A 45 -1.16 13.65 8.12
CA ASP A 45 -1.86 14.92 7.99
C ASP A 45 -1.37 15.73 6.78
N PHE A 46 -2.27 16.51 6.18
CA PHE A 46 -1.95 17.35 5.01
C PHE A 46 -0.77 18.29 5.27
N SER A 47 -0.64 18.81 6.49
CA SER A 47 0.49 19.66 6.88
C SER A 47 1.83 18.95 6.70
N ILE A 48 1.90 17.67 7.01
CA ILE A 48 3.11 16.84 6.80
C ILE A 48 3.24 16.47 5.32
N ALA A 49 2.15 16.01 4.69
CA ALA A 49 2.15 15.67 3.26
C ALA A 49 2.62 16.83 2.38
N SER A 50 2.29 18.07 2.74
CA SER A 50 2.70 19.26 2.00
C SER A 50 4.23 19.45 1.95
N HIS A 51 4.95 19.04 2.99
CA HIS A 51 6.43 19.01 2.97
C HIS A 51 6.95 17.96 2.00
N VAL A 52 6.29 16.80 1.93
CA VAL A 52 6.64 15.76 0.95
C VAL A 52 6.38 16.25 -0.48
N HIS A 53 5.23 16.91 -0.72
CA HIS A 53 4.95 17.49 -2.04
C HIS A 53 6.04 18.46 -2.48
N ARG A 54 6.40 19.40 -1.60
CA ARG A 54 7.45 20.37 -1.89
C ARG A 54 8.78 19.68 -2.19
N HIS A 55 9.13 18.70 -1.37
CA HIS A 55 10.37 17.95 -1.54
C HIS A 55 10.45 17.21 -2.88
N LEU A 56 9.36 16.54 -3.30
CA LEU A 56 9.26 15.88 -4.60
C LEU A 56 9.45 16.88 -5.77
N LEU A 57 8.80 18.04 -5.69
CA LEU A 57 8.94 19.10 -6.68
C LEU A 57 10.35 19.68 -6.73
N ASP A 58 10.98 19.91 -5.57
CA ASP A 58 12.35 20.41 -5.45
C ASP A 58 13.38 19.39 -6.01
N LYS A 59 13.06 18.08 -5.99
CA LYS A 59 13.83 17.02 -6.68
C LYS A 59 13.57 16.97 -8.19
N GLY A 60 12.67 17.79 -8.72
CA GLY A 60 12.37 17.86 -10.16
C GLY A 60 11.35 16.85 -10.66
N MET A 61 10.59 16.23 -9.76
CA MET A 61 9.47 15.37 -10.15
C MET A 61 8.24 16.19 -10.53
N SER A 62 7.41 15.68 -11.43
CA SER A 62 6.07 16.21 -11.68
C SER A 62 5.05 15.54 -10.75
N LEU A 63 4.16 16.32 -10.14
CA LEU A 63 3.17 15.83 -9.20
C LEU A 63 1.77 16.29 -9.63
N TYR A 64 0.91 15.32 -9.95
CA TYR A 64 -0.48 15.51 -10.37
C TYR A 64 -1.40 14.99 -9.27
N LEU A 65 -1.87 15.90 -8.40
CA LEU A 65 -2.81 15.60 -7.32
C LEU A 65 -4.26 15.82 -7.78
N ARG A 66 -5.20 15.13 -7.13
CA ARG A 66 -6.64 15.15 -7.49
C ARG A 66 -6.89 14.72 -8.93
N GLN A 67 -6.03 13.85 -9.44
CA GLN A 67 -6.09 13.34 -10.80
C GLN A 67 -6.19 11.82 -10.80
N GLY A 68 -7.30 11.31 -11.31
CA GLY A 68 -7.45 9.89 -11.62
C GLY A 68 -6.88 9.58 -13.01
N VAL A 69 -6.43 8.35 -13.22
CA VAL A 69 -6.15 7.85 -14.57
C VAL A 69 -7.42 7.18 -15.10
N GLU A 70 -7.90 7.62 -16.24
CA GLU A 70 -9.10 7.06 -16.87
C GLU A 70 -8.77 5.89 -17.79
N ARG A 71 -7.71 6.05 -18.59
CA ARG A 71 -7.30 5.00 -19.54
C ARG A 71 -5.84 5.12 -19.92
N PHE A 72 -5.31 4.03 -20.42
CA PHE A 72 -4.01 3.95 -21.09
C PHE A 72 -4.21 3.63 -22.56
N GLU A 73 -3.36 4.22 -23.39
CA GLU A 73 -3.34 3.95 -24.83
C GLU A 73 -1.91 3.74 -25.29
N ARG A 74 -1.67 2.73 -26.12
CA ARG A 74 -0.36 2.49 -26.68
C ARG A 74 -0.16 3.35 -27.92
N LEU A 75 0.82 4.24 -27.88
CA LEU A 75 1.23 5.09 -28.99
C LEU A 75 2.62 4.65 -29.48
N ASN A 76 2.65 3.80 -30.52
CA ASN A 76 3.90 3.20 -31.01
C ASN A 76 4.69 2.52 -29.87
N ASN A 77 5.82 3.13 -29.47
CA ASN A 77 6.70 2.63 -28.41
C ASN A 77 6.48 3.33 -27.05
N ARG A 78 5.48 4.21 -26.94
CA ARG A 78 5.15 4.95 -25.71
C ARG A 78 3.75 4.59 -25.22
N ILE A 79 3.46 5.00 -24.01
CA ILE A 79 2.15 4.85 -23.36
C ILE A 79 1.59 6.25 -23.13
N ALA A 80 0.40 6.52 -23.65
CA ALA A 80 -0.37 7.70 -23.28
C ALA A 80 -1.22 7.37 -22.06
N VAL A 81 -1.11 8.20 -21.04
CA VAL A 81 -1.88 8.15 -19.78
C VAL A 81 -2.85 9.32 -19.80
N TYR A 82 -4.15 9.04 -19.84
CA TYR A 82 -5.20 10.06 -19.86
C TYR A 82 -5.72 10.29 -18.44
N LEU A 83 -5.71 11.55 -18.03
CA LEU A 83 -6.13 11.97 -16.69
C LEU A 83 -7.60 12.41 -16.69
N SER A 84 -8.21 12.44 -15.52
CA SER A 84 -9.58 12.91 -15.29
C SER A 84 -9.80 14.40 -15.63
N SER A 85 -8.73 15.16 -15.84
CA SER A 85 -8.74 16.55 -16.31
C SER A 85 -8.69 16.70 -17.83
N ASP A 86 -8.82 15.61 -18.60
CA ASP A 86 -8.57 15.55 -20.05
C ASP A 86 -7.09 15.80 -20.45
N GLU A 87 -6.20 15.96 -19.48
CA GLU A 87 -4.76 16.05 -19.73
C GLU A 87 -4.20 14.69 -20.13
N LYS A 88 -3.19 14.69 -21.01
CA LYS A 88 -2.50 13.50 -21.49
C LYS A 88 -1.01 13.60 -21.17
N ILE A 89 -0.48 12.57 -20.52
CA ILE A 89 0.95 12.39 -20.25
C ILE A 89 1.45 11.20 -21.07
N GLU A 90 2.58 11.35 -21.75
CA GLU A 90 3.20 10.26 -22.48
C GLU A 90 4.47 9.79 -21.75
N ALA A 91 4.61 8.48 -21.57
CA ALA A 91 5.76 7.89 -20.93
C ALA A 91 6.21 6.58 -21.59
N ASP A 92 7.49 6.24 -21.40
CA ASP A 92 8.03 4.95 -21.86
C ASP A 92 7.65 3.83 -20.87
N MET A 93 7.42 4.17 -19.59
CA MET A 93 7.04 3.24 -18.52
C MET A 93 5.88 3.79 -17.70
N VAL A 94 4.95 2.91 -17.34
CA VAL A 94 3.91 3.21 -16.34
C VAL A 94 3.95 2.14 -15.26
N LEU A 95 4.02 2.58 -14.01
CA LEU A 95 3.97 1.73 -12.83
C LEU A 95 2.68 2.01 -12.06
N LEU A 96 1.90 0.96 -11.80
CA LEU A 96 0.67 1.05 -11.02
C LEU A 96 0.95 0.69 -9.57
N SER A 97 0.72 1.65 -8.66
CA SER A 97 0.86 1.50 -7.21
C SER A 97 -0.43 1.94 -6.50
N ILE A 98 -1.56 1.41 -6.99
CA ILE A 98 -2.92 1.83 -6.60
C ILE A 98 -3.50 1.01 -5.43
N GLY A 99 -2.63 0.39 -4.64
CA GLY A 99 -2.99 -0.40 -3.46
C GLY A 99 -2.94 -1.91 -3.70
N VAL A 100 -3.15 -2.63 -2.61
CA VAL A 100 -3.11 -4.10 -2.55
C VAL A 100 -4.41 -4.64 -1.97
N ARG A 101 -4.71 -5.90 -2.26
CA ARG A 101 -5.85 -6.63 -1.69
C ARG A 101 -5.40 -8.01 -1.25
N PRO A 102 -5.93 -8.55 -0.14
CA PRO A 102 -5.72 -9.93 0.23
C PRO A 102 -6.19 -10.88 -0.87
N VAL A 103 -5.41 -11.93 -1.13
CA VAL A 103 -5.84 -13.04 -2.00
C VAL A 103 -6.52 -14.08 -1.11
N THR A 104 -7.85 -14.10 -1.12
CA THR A 104 -8.67 -14.91 -0.22
C THR A 104 -9.34 -16.13 -0.90
N ASP A 105 -9.07 -16.35 -2.18
CA ASP A 105 -9.72 -17.39 -2.99
C ASP A 105 -9.61 -18.80 -2.39
N LEU A 106 -8.46 -19.12 -1.80
CA LEU A 106 -8.27 -20.41 -1.15
C LEU A 106 -9.14 -20.56 0.10
N ALA A 107 -9.21 -19.51 0.92
CA ALA A 107 -10.05 -19.48 2.11
C ALA A 107 -11.53 -19.67 1.74
N VAL A 108 -12.01 -18.98 0.72
CA VAL A 108 -13.38 -19.13 0.19
C VAL A 108 -13.64 -20.54 -0.29
N LYS A 109 -12.72 -21.13 -1.07
CA LYS A 109 -12.89 -22.50 -1.61
C LYS A 109 -13.02 -23.57 -0.54
N VAL A 110 -12.40 -23.38 0.62
CA VAL A 110 -12.46 -24.34 1.74
C VAL A 110 -13.50 -23.95 2.79
N GLY A 111 -14.32 -22.92 2.55
CA GLY A 111 -15.42 -22.52 3.40
C GLY A 111 -15.01 -21.72 4.65
N ILE A 112 -13.86 -21.07 4.66
CA ILE A 112 -13.44 -20.17 5.74
C ILE A 112 -14.17 -18.83 5.60
N ASP A 113 -14.68 -18.31 6.71
CA ASP A 113 -15.40 -17.04 6.76
C ASP A 113 -14.48 -15.86 6.44
N LEU A 114 -14.97 -14.95 5.62
CA LEU A 114 -14.35 -13.65 5.38
C LEU A 114 -15.00 -12.57 6.24
N GLY A 115 -14.23 -11.56 6.60
CA GLY A 115 -14.72 -10.28 7.07
C GLY A 115 -15.12 -9.37 5.89
N GLU A 116 -15.05 -8.06 6.09
CA GLU A 116 -15.36 -7.08 5.04
C GLU A 116 -14.31 -7.07 3.92
N ARG A 117 -13.04 -7.34 4.25
CA ARG A 117 -11.90 -7.18 3.33
C ARG A 117 -10.87 -8.30 3.38
N GLY A 118 -10.83 -9.12 4.44
CA GLY A 118 -9.82 -10.14 4.68
C GLY A 118 -10.39 -11.39 5.32
N ILE A 119 -9.53 -12.34 5.65
CA ILE A 119 -9.90 -13.55 6.37
C ILE A 119 -10.25 -13.17 7.81
N LYS A 120 -11.46 -13.51 8.25
CA LYS A 120 -11.90 -13.26 9.62
C LYS A 120 -11.18 -14.20 10.58
N VAL A 121 -10.63 -13.66 11.65
CA VAL A 121 -9.98 -14.42 12.72
C VAL A 121 -10.51 -14.00 14.10
N ASN A 122 -10.41 -14.92 15.07
CA ASN A 122 -10.67 -14.61 16.47
C ASN A 122 -9.42 -13.99 17.16
N ALA A 123 -9.51 -13.74 18.45
CA ALA A 123 -8.39 -13.16 19.23
C ALA A 123 -7.12 -14.03 19.22
N PHE A 124 -7.24 -15.32 18.99
CA PHE A 124 -6.11 -16.25 18.91
C PHE A 124 -5.56 -16.41 17.47
N LEU A 125 -6.09 -15.64 16.50
CA LEU A 125 -5.76 -15.71 15.07
C LEU A 125 -6.25 -17.00 14.38
N GLU A 126 -7.19 -17.72 15.01
CA GLU A 126 -7.86 -18.87 14.43
C GLU A 126 -9.01 -18.43 13.54
N THR A 127 -9.21 -19.12 12.43
CA THR A 127 -10.30 -18.87 11.47
C THR A 127 -11.61 -19.52 11.91
N SER A 128 -12.65 -19.47 11.08
CA SER A 128 -13.89 -20.20 11.30
C SER A 128 -13.76 -21.73 11.18
N ALA A 129 -12.68 -22.22 10.58
CA ALA A 129 -12.37 -23.65 10.52
C ALA A 129 -11.48 -24.03 11.72
N PRO A 130 -11.85 -25.06 12.51
CA PRO A 130 -11.04 -25.53 13.64
C PRO A 130 -9.62 -25.89 13.21
N ASP A 131 -8.64 -25.53 14.05
CA ASP A 131 -7.22 -25.81 13.86
C ASP A 131 -6.61 -25.14 12.60
N VAL A 132 -7.32 -24.17 12.00
CA VAL A 132 -6.84 -23.39 10.86
C VAL A 132 -6.65 -21.93 11.27
N TYR A 133 -5.44 -21.45 11.14
CA TYR A 133 -5.04 -20.10 11.53
C TYR A 133 -4.70 -19.25 10.31
N ALA A 134 -4.84 -17.93 10.45
CA ALA A 134 -4.42 -16.98 9.42
C ALA A 134 -3.72 -15.78 10.06
N VAL A 135 -2.71 -15.23 9.36
CA VAL A 135 -1.88 -14.12 9.82
C VAL A 135 -1.44 -13.21 8.67
N GLY A 136 -0.91 -12.05 9.02
CA GLY A 136 -0.30 -11.10 8.07
C GLY A 136 -1.34 -10.31 7.28
N ASP A 137 -0.99 -9.96 6.07
CA ASP A 137 -1.77 -9.05 5.21
C ASP A 137 -3.13 -9.64 4.79
N ALA A 138 -3.32 -10.95 4.94
CA ALA A 138 -4.54 -11.62 4.53
C ALA A 138 -5.68 -11.51 5.55
N ILE A 139 -5.38 -11.16 6.81
CA ILE A 139 -6.38 -11.19 7.89
C ILE A 139 -7.03 -9.83 8.13
N GLU A 140 -8.28 -9.91 8.56
CA GLU A 140 -9.02 -8.80 9.14
C GLU A 140 -9.14 -9.03 10.65
N PHE A 141 -8.72 -8.05 11.44
CA PHE A 141 -8.81 -8.10 12.90
C PHE A 141 -9.44 -6.83 13.46
N THR A 142 -9.80 -6.83 14.73
CA THR A 142 -10.39 -5.68 15.40
C THR A 142 -9.33 -4.65 15.75
N HIS A 143 -9.49 -3.42 15.25
CA HIS A 143 -8.59 -2.32 15.60
C HIS A 143 -8.71 -1.95 17.09
N PRO A 144 -7.62 -1.92 17.86
CA PRO A 144 -7.67 -1.82 19.32
C PRO A 144 -8.26 -0.50 19.85
N LEU A 145 -8.18 0.58 19.08
CA LEU A 145 -8.71 1.89 19.50
C LEU A 145 -10.14 2.14 19.03
N THR A 146 -10.50 1.66 17.85
CA THR A 146 -11.82 1.98 17.24
C THR A 146 -12.84 0.87 17.40
N GLY A 147 -12.40 -0.34 17.72
CA GLY A 147 -13.25 -1.53 17.75
C GLY A 147 -13.79 -1.97 16.38
N LYS A 148 -13.32 -1.37 15.29
CA LYS A 148 -13.80 -1.67 13.94
C LYS A 148 -12.92 -2.69 13.24
N PRO A 149 -13.46 -3.44 12.25
CA PRO A 149 -12.67 -4.31 11.38
C PRO A 149 -11.56 -3.52 10.68
N TRP A 150 -10.36 -4.07 10.68
CA TRP A 150 -9.20 -3.42 10.10
C TRP A 150 -8.20 -4.40 9.49
N LEU A 151 -7.46 -3.92 8.48
CA LEU A 151 -6.35 -4.62 7.85
C LEU A 151 -5.07 -3.79 8.05
N ASN A 152 -3.94 -4.47 8.25
CA ASN A 152 -2.66 -3.81 8.45
C ASN A 152 -1.56 -4.49 7.64
N TYR A 153 -1.21 -3.91 6.52
CA TYR A 153 -0.21 -4.42 5.57
C TYR A 153 1.21 -4.04 6.00
N LEU A 154 1.60 -4.43 7.23
CA LEU A 154 2.91 -4.11 7.81
C LEU A 154 3.61 -5.35 8.33
N ALA A 155 4.91 -5.44 8.06
CA ALA A 155 5.75 -6.58 8.44
C ALA A 155 5.87 -6.77 9.96
N GLY A 156 5.89 -5.70 10.76
CA GLY A 156 5.97 -5.76 12.22
C GLY A 156 4.81 -6.55 12.84
N PRO A 157 3.55 -6.13 12.60
CA PRO A 157 2.37 -6.89 13.03
C PRO A 157 2.35 -8.32 12.50
N ALA A 158 2.65 -8.55 11.23
CA ALA A 158 2.67 -9.89 10.64
C ALA A 158 3.68 -10.82 11.34
N ASN A 159 4.87 -10.34 11.67
CA ASN A 159 5.88 -11.07 12.44
C ASN A 159 5.40 -11.43 13.85
N ARG A 160 4.75 -10.49 14.55
CA ARG A 160 4.20 -10.72 15.88
C ARG A 160 3.08 -11.76 15.83
N GLN A 161 2.18 -11.64 14.88
CA GLN A 161 1.09 -12.60 14.65
C GLN A 161 1.63 -14.01 14.37
N GLY A 162 2.65 -14.14 13.54
CA GLY A 162 3.28 -15.43 13.23
C GLY A 162 3.85 -16.14 14.46
N ARG A 163 4.43 -15.39 15.42
CA ARG A 163 4.93 -15.96 16.69
C ARG A 163 3.79 -16.41 17.59
N ILE A 164 2.75 -15.57 17.75
CA ILE A 164 1.57 -15.89 18.56
C ILE A 164 0.88 -17.14 18.01
N VAL A 165 0.69 -17.20 16.71
CA VAL A 165 0.04 -18.35 16.05
C VAL A 165 0.87 -19.62 16.23
N ALA A 166 2.19 -19.56 16.09
CA ALA A 166 3.04 -20.72 16.29
C ALA A 166 2.86 -21.33 17.71
N ASP A 167 2.81 -20.48 18.73
CA ASP A 167 2.56 -20.92 20.12
C ASP A 167 1.14 -21.48 20.27
N ASN A 168 0.13 -20.81 19.73
CA ASN A 168 -1.26 -21.23 19.79
C ASN A 168 -1.50 -22.59 19.09
N MET A 169 -0.85 -22.82 17.94
CA MET A 169 -0.93 -24.09 17.21
C MET A 169 -0.33 -25.28 18.00
N VAL A 170 0.73 -25.02 18.78
CA VAL A 170 1.45 -26.10 19.51
C VAL A 170 0.89 -26.33 20.90
N PHE A 171 0.52 -25.28 21.62
CA PHE A 171 0.16 -25.31 23.03
C PHE A 171 -1.34 -25.09 23.28
N GLY A 172 -2.13 -24.92 22.23
CA GLY A 172 -3.53 -24.50 22.27
C GLY A 172 -3.64 -22.97 22.39
N ASN A 173 -4.84 -22.46 22.17
CA ASN A 173 -5.14 -21.01 22.13
C ASN A 173 -4.92 -20.33 23.50
N GLN A 174 -3.68 -19.96 23.83
CA GLN A 174 -3.26 -19.35 25.11
C GLN A 174 -2.92 -17.87 24.99
N THR A 175 -2.45 -17.42 23.82
CA THR A 175 -1.97 -16.05 23.64
C THR A 175 -2.89 -15.30 22.68
N GLU A 176 -3.52 -14.24 23.16
CA GLU A 176 -4.35 -13.38 22.34
C GLU A 176 -3.52 -12.35 21.59
N TYR A 177 -3.95 -12.04 20.37
CA TYR A 177 -3.47 -10.93 19.58
C TYR A 177 -4.33 -9.70 19.86
N GLU A 178 -3.78 -8.75 20.61
CA GLU A 178 -4.48 -7.51 21.02
C GLU A 178 -4.67 -6.50 19.87
N GLY A 179 -4.29 -6.88 18.64
CA GLY A 179 -4.31 -6.00 17.50
C GLY A 179 -3.01 -5.19 17.32
N ALA A 180 -3.05 -4.23 16.43
CA ALA A 180 -1.95 -3.30 16.18
C ALA A 180 -2.49 -1.91 15.85
N ILE A 181 -1.73 -0.89 16.19
CA ILE A 181 -1.95 0.49 15.76
C ILE A 181 -1.11 0.71 14.51
N GLY A 182 -1.67 1.40 13.52
CA GLY A 182 -0.95 1.75 12.30
C GLY A 182 0.25 2.64 12.63
N THR A 183 1.45 2.07 12.53
CA THR A 183 2.70 2.80 12.74
C THR A 183 3.60 2.53 11.55
N ALA A 184 3.93 3.57 10.82
CA ALA A 184 4.75 3.48 9.63
C ALA A 184 5.80 4.59 9.62
N ILE A 185 6.94 4.28 9.01
CA ILE A 185 7.98 5.25 8.72
C ILE A 185 8.42 5.03 7.27
N ALA A 186 8.54 6.11 6.53
CA ALA A 186 9.03 6.10 5.16
C ALA A 186 10.10 7.14 4.97
N LYS A 187 11.03 6.85 4.09
CA LYS A 187 12.03 7.79 3.60
C LYS A 187 11.68 8.15 2.16
N VAL A 188 11.61 9.44 1.89
CA VAL A 188 11.42 10.00 0.55
C VAL A 188 12.64 10.86 0.26
N PHE A 189 13.61 10.37 -0.47
CA PHE A 189 14.96 10.91 -0.61
C PHE A 189 15.66 11.08 0.76
N ASP A 190 15.91 12.32 1.17
CA ASP A 190 16.52 12.69 2.45
C ASP A 190 15.48 13.11 3.52
N LEU A 191 14.20 13.16 3.15
CA LEU A 191 13.10 13.44 4.08
C LEU A 191 12.59 12.14 4.70
N VAL A 192 12.52 12.09 6.03
CA VAL A 192 11.94 10.96 6.78
C VAL A 192 10.60 11.38 7.35
N VAL A 193 9.57 10.59 7.09
CA VAL A 193 8.20 10.81 7.56
C VAL A 193 7.75 9.62 8.38
N GLY A 194 7.33 9.87 9.61
CA GLY A 194 6.75 8.86 10.50
C GLY A 194 5.32 9.19 10.86
N THR A 195 4.48 8.17 11.00
CA THR A 195 3.09 8.29 11.45
C THR A 195 2.73 7.15 12.38
N THR A 196 1.89 7.42 13.36
CA THR A 196 1.28 6.43 14.25
C THR A 196 -0.09 6.90 14.70
N GLY A 197 -1.01 5.95 14.92
CA GLY A 197 -2.35 6.26 15.40
C GLY A 197 -3.44 5.97 14.37
N LEU A 198 -4.41 6.88 14.29
CA LEU A 198 -5.60 6.81 13.44
C LEU A 198 -5.45 7.69 12.22
#